data_c57791d13620d1f191140199382f37d3
#
_entry.id   c57791d13620d1f191140199382f37d3
#
_cell.length_a   1.000
_cell.length_b   1.000
_cell.length_c   1.000
_cell.angle_alpha   90.00
_cell.angle_beta   90.00
_cell.angle_gamma   90.00
#
_symmetry.space_group_name_H-M   'P 1'
#
loop_
_entity.id
_entity.type
_entity.pdbx_description
1 polymer ?
#
loop_
_entity_poly.entity_id
_entity_poly.type
_entity_poly.pdbx_seq_one_letter_code
_entity_poly.pdbx_strand_id
1 'polypeptide(L)'
;MAHEDDPLEHERASWQPSPGLAVAVTDPVQHDALPPHRERMTDKDPAAMNRAVRTVYTLFYLSVAASIWAVAAYMLFPIESGSLTDIRHNELFVGLGIAAALLAIGVGAIHWSKAVMSDKEFIEPRHATRGRDTTREAAVQAFAEANEESGFGRRAMIRNSMIAAVVASIVPGITLFRGLAPEDSPANPHGGDPVYLLSHTMWKKGTRLVHDPTGVPIKASDIEIGSAVHVLPEGLMPDEVSDYLDEKAKAIVLLVRMPVDQLHPPKGKESWGYDGIVAFSKVCTHVGCPVALYEQQTHHLLCPCHQSQFDVSRGAEVLFGPAARPLPQLPIEVDAEGYLVAQSDFHEPVGPSFWERH
;
A
#
# COMPACT_ATOMS: atom_id res chain seq x y z
N MET A 1 -13.57 -36.04 22.53
CA MET A 1 -13.82 -34.65 22.24
C MET A 1 -13.74 -34.51 20.73
N ALA A 2 -14.86 -34.35 20.07
CA ALA A 2 -14.92 -34.22 18.62
C ALA A 2 -14.25 -32.89 18.22
N HIS A 3 -13.34 -32.92 17.25
CA HIS A 3 -12.91 -31.75 16.53
C HIS A 3 -14.16 -31.16 15.87
N GLU A 4 -14.57 -30.02 16.33
CA GLU A 4 -15.56 -29.17 15.67
C GLU A 4 -14.89 -28.66 14.38
N ASP A 5 -15.35 -29.21 13.25
CA ASP A 5 -14.86 -28.82 11.93
C ASP A 5 -15.12 -27.32 11.75
N ASP A 6 -14.06 -26.54 11.58
CA ASP A 6 -14.13 -25.11 11.32
C ASP A 6 -14.89 -24.89 9.99
N PRO A 7 -16.06 -24.24 10.00
CA PRO A 7 -16.84 -23.97 8.79
C PRO A 7 -16.04 -23.27 7.68
N LEU A 8 -14.97 -22.55 8.04
CA LEU A 8 -14.09 -21.84 7.12
C LEU A 8 -13.12 -22.80 6.38
N GLU A 9 -12.80 -23.97 6.91
CA GLU A 9 -11.97 -24.96 6.20
C GLU A 9 -12.73 -25.62 5.03
N HIS A 10 -14.02 -25.88 5.20
CA HIS A 10 -14.87 -26.40 4.13
C HIS A 10 -15.10 -25.36 3.01
N GLU A 11 -15.13 -24.08 3.36
CA GLU A 11 -15.28 -22.97 2.41
C GLU A 11 -14.01 -22.73 1.59
N ARG A 12 -12.82 -22.95 2.16
CA ARG A 12 -11.54 -22.86 1.46
C ARG A 12 -11.34 -23.96 0.43
N ALA A 13 -11.82 -25.17 0.71
CA ALA A 13 -11.67 -26.33 -0.19
C ALA A 13 -12.56 -26.25 -1.44
N SER A 14 -13.60 -25.43 -1.45
CA SER A 14 -14.56 -25.29 -2.55
C SER A 14 -14.40 -24.02 -3.39
N TRP A 15 -13.40 -23.18 -3.11
CA TRP A 15 -13.19 -21.95 -3.85
C TRP A 15 -12.68 -22.25 -5.27
N GLN A 16 -13.49 -21.92 -6.27
CA GLN A 16 -13.07 -21.89 -7.67
C GLN A 16 -13.08 -20.44 -8.17
N PRO A 17 -12.01 -19.98 -8.83
CA PRO A 17 -11.97 -18.62 -9.37
C PRO A 17 -13.08 -18.42 -10.41
N SER A 18 -13.74 -17.28 -10.37
CA SER A 18 -14.76 -16.90 -11.35
C SER A 18 -14.15 -16.84 -12.75
N PRO A 19 -14.84 -17.36 -13.80
CA PRO A 19 -14.36 -17.23 -15.16
C PRO A 19 -14.27 -15.75 -15.55
N GLY A 20 -13.07 -15.29 -15.87
CA GLY A 20 -12.82 -13.88 -16.28
C GLY A 20 -11.83 -13.11 -15.43
N LEU A 21 -11.47 -13.59 -14.24
CA LEU A 21 -10.31 -13.10 -13.52
C LEU A 21 -9.11 -14.01 -13.90
N ALA A 22 -8.10 -13.43 -14.52
CA ALA A 22 -6.80 -14.07 -14.69
C ALA A 22 -6.11 -14.17 -13.31
N VAL A 23 -6.61 -15.07 -12.48
CA VAL A 23 -5.88 -15.51 -11.31
C VAL A 23 -4.88 -16.52 -11.84
N ALA A 24 -3.60 -16.27 -11.67
CA ALA A 24 -2.58 -17.27 -11.91
C ALA A 24 -2.97 -18.53 -11.12
N VAL A 25 -3.39 -19.57 -11.83
CA VAL A 25 -3.87 -20.84 -11.24
C VAL A 25 -2.70 -21.64 -10.63
N THR A 26 -1.49 -21.23 -10.94
CA THR A 26 -0.27 -21.80 -10.38
C THR A 26 0.46 -20.67 -9.66
N ASP A 27 0.62 -20.80 -8.35
CA ASP A 27 1.60 -20.01 -7.61
C ASP A 27 2.97 -20.25 -8.27
N PRO A 28 3.53 -19.24 -8.99
CA PRO A 28 4.82 -19.41 -9.66
C PRO A 28 5.97 -19.50 -8.66
N VAL A 29 5.72 -19.14 -7.40
CA VAL A 29 6.66 -19.33 -6.29
C VAL A 29 6.32 -20.64 -5.64
N GLN A 30 7.09 -21.70 -5.94
CA GLN A 30 7.09 -22.89 -5.10
C GLN A 30 7.64 -22.45 -3.73
N HIS A 31 6.74 -22.14 -2.82
CA HIS A 31 7.12 -21.99 -1.42
C HIS A 31 7.61 -23.37 -0.95
N ASP A 32 8.89 -23.49 -0.64
CA ASP A 32 9.36 -24.55 0.19
C ASP A 32 8.42 -24.60 1.40
N ALA A 33 7.92 -25.78 1.73
CA ALA A 33 6.96 -25.92 2.81
C ALA A 33 7.48 -25.15 4.04
N LEU A 34 6.66 -24.25 4.55
CA LEU A 34 7.02 -23.48 5.74
C LEU A 34 7.50 -24.42 6.84
N PRO A 35 8.55 -24.07 7.59
CA PRO A 35 9.02 -24.92 8.67
C PRO A 35 7.86 -25.16 9.64
N PRO A 36 7.76 -26.37 10.25
CA PRO A 36 6.67 -26.71 11.13
C PRO A 36 6.55 -25.67 12.25
N HIS A 37 5.33 -25.19 12.48
CA HIS A 37 5.03 -24.20 13.50
C HIS A 37 5.51 -24.66 14.89
N ARG A 38 6.32 -23.84 15.56
CA ARG A 38 6.82 -24.12 16.89
C ARG A 38 5.88 -23.52 17.96
N GLU A 39 5.06 -24.36 18.57
CA GLU A 39 4.15 -23.93 19.64
C GLU A 39 4.87 -23.28 20.82
N ARG A 40 4.38 -22.14 21.26
CA ARG A 40 4.86 -21.41 22.43
C ARG A 40 4.29 -22.01 23.72
N MET A 41 4.88 -21.64 24.86
CA MET A 41 4.34 -22.02 26.18
C MET A 41 2.93 -21.45 26.42
N THR A 42 2.64 -20.28 25.88
CA THR A 42 1.31 -19.65 25.97
C THR A 42 0.25 -20.38 25.15
N ASP A 43 0.64 -21.12 24.11
CA ASP A 43 -0.29 -21.89 23.30
C ASP A 43 -0.61 -23.24 23.97
N LYS A 44 0.30 -23.74 24.83
CA LYS A 44 0.19 -25.06 25.51
C LYS A 44 -0.45 -24.96 26.90
N ASP A 45 -0.16 -23.91 27.63
CA ASP A 45 -0.57 -23.75 29.04
C ASP A 45 -1.47 -22.51 29.22
N PRO A 46 -2.76 -22.71 29.51
CA PRO A 46 -3.69 -21.62 29.80
C PRO A 46 -3.24 -20.72 30.96
N ALA A 47 -2.49 -21.26 31.93
CA ALA A 47 -1.97 -20.46 33.02
C ALA A 47 -0.82 -19.55 32.54
N ALA A 48 0.00 -20.00 31.59
CA ALA A 48 1.02 -19.16 30.96
C ALA A 48 0.37 -18.04 30.12
N MET A 49 -0.69 -18.36 29.36
CA MET A 49 -1.46 -17.35 28.61
C MET A 49 -2.05 -16.29 29.56
N ASN A 50 -2.70 -16.70 30.64
CA ASN A 50 -3.26 -15.77 31.61
C ASN A 50 -2.20 -14.89 32.26
N ARG A 51 -1.01 -15.41 32.52
CA ARG A 51 0.13 -14.60 33.03
C ARG A 51 0.58 -13.58 31.99
N ALA A 52 0.72 -13.99 30.73
CA ALA A 52 1.12 -13.10 29.63
C ALA A 52 0.11 -11.95 29.47
N VAL A 53 -1.17 -12.25 29.44
CA VAL A 53 -2.25 -11.25 29.35
C VAL A 53 -2.20 -10.27 30.53
N ARG A 54 -2.04 -10.77 31.75
CA ARG A 54 -1.90 -9.90 32.95
C ARG A 54 -0.67 -9.00 32.83
N THR A 55 0.45 -9.51 32.34
CA THR A 55 1.66 -8.72 32.14
C THR A 55 1.41 -7.58 31.14
N VAL A 56 0.71 -7.84 30.03
CA VAL A 56 0.32 -6.80 29.08
C VAL A 56 -0.52 -5.73 29.74
N TYR A 57 -1.58 -6.11 30.44
CA TYR A 57 -2.42 -5.13 31.16
C TYR A 57 -1.63 -4.33 32.18
N THR A 58 -0.76 -4.98 32.96
CA THR A 58 0.08 -4.29 33.94
C THR A 58 0.97 -3.24 33.31
N LEU A 59 1.61 -3.57 32.19
CA LEU A 59 2.46 -2.63 31.43
C LEU A 59 1.67 -1.44 30.88
N PHE A 60 0.50 -1.69 30.32
CA PHE A 60 -0.34 -0.60 29.81
C PHE A 60 -0.87 0.29 30.95
N TYR A 61 -1.31 -0.27 32.06
CA TYR A 61 -1.70 0.54 33.22
C TYR A 61 -0.52 1.31 33.83
N LEU A 62 0.68 0.72 33.83
CA LEU A 62 1.90 1.43 34.26
C LEU A 62 2.19 2.61 33.31
N SER A 63 2.00 2.44 31.98
CA SER A 63 2.13 3.53 31.02
C SER A 63 1.14 4.66 31.32
N VAL A 64 -0.12 4.33 31.61
CA VAL A 64 -1.14 5.33 31.99
C VAL A 64 -0.73 6.06 33.28
N ALA A 65 -0.32 5.34 34.31
CA ALA A 65 0.11 5.92 35.57
C ALA A 65 1.34 6.84 35.40
N ALA A 66 2.31 6.42 34.56
CA ALA A 66 3.49 7.21 34.26
C ALA A 66 3.17 8.48 33.42
N SER A 67 2.17 8.40 32.52
CA SER A 67 1.68 9.57 31.78
C SER A 67 1.00 10.58 32.73
N ILE A 68 0.16 10.10 33.65
CA ILE A 68 -0.46 10.95 34.66
C ILE A 68 0.62 11.59 35.57
N TRP A 69 1.64 10.80 35.94
CA TRP A 69 2.78 11.32 36.73
C TRP A 69 3.51 12.43 35.94
N ALA A 70 3.78 12.27 34.65
CA ALA A 70 4.46 13.29 33.87
C ALA A 70 3.69 14.63 33.90
N VAL A 71 2.37 14.58 33.77
CA VAL A 71 1.52 15.78 33.87
C VAL A 71 1.54 16.34 35.29
N ALA A 72 1.42 15.51 36.30
CA ALA A 72 1.49 15.95 37.69
C ALA A 72 2.87 16.56 38.02
N ALA A 73 3.95 15.94 37.56
CA ALA A 73 5.31 16.45 37.76
C ALA A 73 5.51 17.84 37.13
N TYR A 74 4.95 18.07 35.93
CA TYR A 74 4.99 19.38 35.29
C TYR A 74 4.33 20.46 36.16
N MET A 75 3.28 20.11 36.88
CA MET A 75 2.57 21.04 37.76
C MET A 75 3.22 21.17 39.16
N LEU A 76 3.80 20.07 39.69
CA LEU A 76 4.38 20.02 41.03
C LEU A 76 5.80 20.60 41.10
N PHE A 77 6.53 20.62 39.99
CA PHE A 77 7.88 21.17 39.88
C PHE A 77 7.88 22.36 38.96
N PRO A 78 7.30 23.51 39.35
CA PRO A 78 7.25 24.70 38.50
C PRO A 78 8.68 25.25 38.29
N ILE A 79 8.92 25.84 37.12
CA ILE A 79 10.18 26.47 36.79
C ILE A 79 10.07 27.95 37.15
N GLU A 80 10.78 28.36 38.18
CA GLU A 80 10.93 29.77 38.52
C GLU A 80 12.06 30.41 37.67
N SER A 81 11.84 31.64 37.26
CA SER A 81 12.81 32.33 36.38
C SER A 81 14.17 32.49 37.07
N GLY A 82 15.24 31.95 36.46
CA GLY A 82 16.62 32.02 36.95
C GLY A 82 17.06 30.84 37.82
N SER A 83 16.18 29.89 38.17
CA SER A 83 16.55 28.71 38.97
C SER A 83 16.96 27.53 38.11
N LEU A 84 18.25 27.21 38.04
CA LEU A 84 18.75 26.01 37.37
C LEU A 84 18.34 24.71 38.07
N THR A 85 18.12 24.77 39.40
CA THR A 85 17.70 23.60 40.19
C THR A 85 16.27 23.21 39.83
N ASP A 86 15.38 24.16 39.70
CA ASP A 86 13.98 23.90 39.36
C ASP A 86 13.85 23.36 37.92
N ILE A 87 14.62 23.89 36.98
CA ILE A 87 14.69 23.36 35.61
C ILE A 87 15.10 21.88 35.67
N ARG A 88 16.16 21.55 36.39
CA ARG A 88 16.66 20.15 36.52
C ARG A 88 15.63 19.21 37.12
N HIS A 89 14.93 19.65 38.19
CA HIS A 89 13.89 18.83 38.82
C HIS A 89 12.70 18.63 37.87
N ASN A 90 12.23 19.67 37.23
CA ASN A 90 11.14 19.56 36.28
C ASN A 90 11.50 18.60 35.14
N GLU A 91 12.63 18.84 34.45
CA GLU A 91 13.09 17.97 33.36
C GLU A 91 13.27 16.53 33.78
N LEU A 92 13.85 16.30 35.00
CA LEU A 92 14.07 14.94 35.51
C LEU A 92 12.75 14.20 35.73
N PHE A 93 11.81 14.80 36.49
CA PHE A 93 10.59 14.09 36.88
C PHE A 93 9.58 13.98 35.73
N VAL A 94 9.47 14.99 34.84
CA VAL A 94 8.69 14.93 33.61
C VAL A 94 9.32 13.92 32.68
N GLY A 95 10.62 13.99 32.46
CA GLY A 95 11.37 13.09 31.57
C GLY A 95 11.27 11.63 32.04
N LEU A 96 11.41 11.33 33.32
CA LEU A 96 11.21 9.98 33.86
C LEU A 96 9.79 9.48 33.63
N GLY A 97 8.78 10.33 33.82
CA GLY A 97 7.38 9.98 33.55
C GLY A 97 7.14 9.61 32.11
N ILE A 98 7.61 10.45 31.16
CA ILE A 98 7.49 10.21 29.73
C ILE A 98 8.26 8.95 29.32
N ALA A 99 9.51 8.79 29.79
CA ALA A 99 10.34 7.63 29.47
C ALA A 99 9.71 6.33 29.97
N ALA A 100 9.19 6.32 31.19
CA ALA A 100 8.51 5.15 31.78
C ALA A 100 7.21 4.83 31.01
N ALA A 101 6.44 5.84 30.60
CA ALA A 101 5.22 5.65 29.83
C ALA A 101 5.51 5.03 28.45
N LEU A 102 6.46 5.57 27.71
CA LEU A 102 6.85 5.07 26.40
C LEU A 102 7.47 3.67 26.46
N LEU A 103 8.34 3.44 27.46
CA LEU A 103 8.95 2.12 27.66
C LEU A 103 7.89 1.07 28.00
N ALA A 104 6.97 1.39 28.91
CA ALA A 104 5.93 0.46 29.34
C ALA A 104 4.97 0.10 28.20
N ILE A 105 4.55 1.07 27.37
CA ILE A 105 3.69 0.79 26.20
C ILE A 105 4.46 0.02 25.12
N GLY A 106 5.73 0.36 24.88
CA GLY A 106 6.57 -0.34 23.90
C GLY A 106 6.82 -1.80 24.28
N VAL A 107 7.26 -2.05 25.52
CA VAL A 107 7.46 -3.42 26.03
C VAL A 107 6.14 -4.18 26.09
N GLY A 108 5.05 -3.51 26.48
CA GLY A 108 3.70 -4.08 26.50
C GLY A 108 3.24 -4.55 25.13
N ALA A 109 3.43 -3.73 24.11
CA ALA A 109 3.08 -4.06 22.72
C ALA A 109 3.93 -5.23 22.18
N ILE A 110 5.24 -5.24 22.43
CA ILE A 110 6.12 -6.35 22.05
C ILE A 110 5.72 -7.65 22.77
N HIS A 111 5.43 -7.57 24.07
CA HIS A 111 5.02 -8.75 24.83
C HIS A 111 3.66 -9.27 24.36
N TRP A 112 2.71 -8.38 24.07
CA TRP A 112 1.42 -8.73 23.50
C TRP A 112 1.57 -9.44 22.15
N SER A 113 2.33 -8.85 21.24
CA SER A 113 2.58 -9.42 19.93
C SER A 113 3.22 -10.82 20.02
N LYS A 114 4.25 -10.98 20.86
CA LYS A 114 5.02 -12.24 20.94
C LYS A 114 4.35 -13.34 21.76
N ALA A 115 3.56 -12.99 22.77
CA ALA A 115 3.06 -13.97 23.73
C ALA A 115 1.55 -14.23 23.64
N VAL A 116 0.77 -13.28 23.11
CA VAL A 116 -0.71 -13.34 23.13
C VAL A 116 -1.30 -13.42 21.74
N MET A 117 -0.75 -12.66 20.78
CA MET A 117 -1.24 -12.72 19.40
C MET A 117 -0.89 -14.07 18.76
N SER A 118 -1.73 -14.52 17.83
CA SER A 118 -1.43 -15.70 17.01
C SER A 118 -0.13 -15.47 16.23
N ASP A 119 0.76 -16.47 16.26
CA ASP A 119 2.00 -16.53 15.49
C ASP A 119 1.94 -17.56 14.36
N LYS A 120 0.73 -18.07 14.07
CA LYS A 120 0.53 -18.92 12.91
C LYS A 120 0.69 -18.10 11.65
N GLU A 121 1.51 -18.58 10.75
CA GLU A 121 1.66 -17.98 9.44
C GLU A 121 0.38 -18.19 8.63
N PHE A 122 -0.07 -17.13 8.00
CA PHE A 122 -1.26 -17.12 7.17
C PHE A 122 -0.88 -16.58 5.80
N ILE A 123 -1.09 -17.40 4.78
CA ILE A 123 -0.88 -17.00 3.38
C ILE A 123 -2.26 -16.81 2.76
N GLU A 124 -2.58 -15.58 2.41
CA GLU A 124 -3.83 -15.25 1.73
C GLU A 124 -3.54 -15.08 0.23
N PRO A 125 -3.95 -16.05 -0.62
CA PRO A 125 -3.83 -15.88 -2.05
C PRO A 125 -4.74 -14.73 -2.53
N ARG A 126 -4.40 -14.14 -3.66
CA ARG A 126 -5.21 -13.10 -4.26
C ARG A 126 -6.62 -13.63 -4.60
N HIS A 127 -7.62 -12.93 -4.14
CA HIS A 127 -9.02 -13.22 -4.44
C HIS A 127 -9.75 -11.98 -4.96
N ALA A 128 -10.94 -12.19 -5.56
CA ALA A 128 -11.77 -11.09 -6.00
C ALA A 128 -12.22 -10.23 -4.81
N THR A 129 -12.20 -8.91 -4.98
CA THR A 129 -12.64 -7.95 -3.94
C THR A 129 -14.16 -8.08 -3.67
N ARG A 130 -14.92 -8.47 -4.69
CA ARG A 130 -16.36 -8.74 -4.55
C ARG A 130 -16.57 -10.14 -3.96
N GLY A 131 -17.21 -10.21 -2.80
CA GLY A 131 -17.63 -11.46 -2.21
C GLY A 131 -18.67 -12.21 -3.06
N ARG A 132 -18.87 -13.50 -2.76
CA ARG A 132 -19.88 -14.34 -3.44
C ARG A 132 -21.30 -13.75 -3.24
N ASP A 133 -22.15 -13.95 -4.23
CA ASP A 133 -23.54 -13.46 -4.17
C ASP A 133 -24.29 -14.03 -2.96
N THR A 134 -24.08 -15.32 -2.63
CA THR A 134 -24.65 -15.98 -1.43
C THR A 134 -24.22 -15.28 -0.12
N THR A 135 -22.95 -14.92 0.02
CA THR A 135 -22.43 -14.20 1.20
C THR A 135 -23.04 -12.79 1.28
N ARG A 136 -23.20 -12.13 0.13
CA ARG A 136 -23.86 -10.82 0.04
C ARG A 136 -25.33 -10.89 0.43
N GLU A 137 -26.05 -11.89 -0.05
CA GLU A 137 -27.45 -12.11 0.29
C GLU A 137 -27.64 -12.39 1.78
N ALA A 138 -26.81 -13.26 2.35
CA ALA A 138 -26.78 -13.54 3.78
C ALA A 138 -26.50 -12.27 4.63
N ALA A 139 -25.58 -11.44 4.20
CA ALA A 139 -25.28 -10.17 4.87
C ALA A 139 -26.51 -9.21 4.81
N VAL A 140 -27.13 -9.08 3.64
CA VAL A 140 -28.35 -8.23 3.48
C VAL A 140 -29.47 -8.75 4.36
N GLN A 141 -29.67 -10.07 4.43
CA GLN A 141 -30.69 -10.68 5.28
C GLN A 141 -30.38 -10.42 6.77
N ALA A 142 -29.16 -10.61 7.23
CA ALA A 142 -28.74 -10.33 8.60
C ALA A 142 -28.99 -8.87 9.00
N PHE A 143 -28.70 -7.91 8.09
CA PHE A 143 -29.02 -6.50 8.33
C PHE A 143 -30.53 -6.23 8.38
N ALA A 144 -31.31 -6.88 7.53
CA ALA A 144 -32.75 -6.74 7.53
C ALA A 144 -33.37 -7.26 8.85
N GLU A 145 -32.98 -8.45 9.29
CA GLU A 145 -33.38 -9.06 10.56
C GLU A 145 -32.98 -8.19 11.75
N ALA A 146 -31.76 -7.72 11.81
CA ALA A 146 -31.27 -6.83 12.87
C ALA A 146 -32.08 -5.50 12.93
N ASN A 147 -32.44 -4.94 11.76
CA ASN A 147 -33.28 -3.74 11.69
C ASN A 147 -34.73 -4.00 12.19
N GLU A 148 -35.26 -5.17 11.87
CA GLU A 148 -36.60 -5.56 12.33
C GLU A 148 -36.64 -5.83 13.85
N GLU A 149 -35.70 -6.63 14.36
CA GLU A 149 -35.58 -6.96 15.79
C GLU A 149 -35.32 -5.73 16.65
N SER A 150 -34.39 -4.87 16.25
CA SER A 150 -34.04 -3.64 16.99
C SER A 150 -35.18 -2.59 16.93
N GLY A 151 -36.04 -2.66 15.91
CA GLY A 151 -37.04 -1.64 15.62
C GLY A 151 -36.46 -0.27 15.30
N PHE A 152 -35.15 -0.22 14.99
CA PHE A 152 -34.38 1.01 14.72
C PHE A 152 -35.02 1.82 13.58
N GLY A 153 -35.35 1.16 12.47
CA GLY A 153 -35.99 1.80 11.31
C GLY A 153 -37.33 2.51 11.63
N ARG A 154 -38.09 2.01 12.63
CA ARG A 154 -39.38 2.58 13.05
C ARG A 154 -39.25 3.72 14.07
N ARG A 155 -38.11 3.85 14.76
CA ARG A 155 -37.86 4.88 15.78
C ARG A 155 -37.19 6.10 15.16
N ALA A 156 -37.96 6.90 14.43
CA ALA A 156 -37.46 8.03 13.65
C ALA A 156 -36.54 8.99 14.46
N MET A 157 -36.88 9.25 15.73
CA MET A 157 -36.12 10.15 16.58
C MET A 157 -34.72 9.57 16.86
N ILE A 158 -34.59 8.30 17.24
CA ILE A 158 -33.30 7.64 17.53
C ILE A 158 -32.47 7.55 16.24
N ARG A 159 -33.07 7.07 15.17
CA ARG A 159 -32.44 6.96 13.85
C ARG A 159 -31.90 8.31 13.37
N ASN A 160 -32.72 9.35 13.39
CA ASN A 160 -32.34 10.66 12.90
C ASN A 160 -31.26 11.32 13.77
N SER A 161 -31.33 11.12 15.11
CA SER A 161 -30.30 11.61 16.02
C SER A 161 -28.95 10.91 15.78
N MET A 162 -28.95 9.60 15.54
CA MET A 162 -27.73 8.86 15.20
C MET A 162 -27.17 9.29 13.85
N ILE A 163 -28.01 9.43 12.82
CA ILE A 163 -27.60 9.95 11.52
C ILE A 163 -26.99 11.36 11.67
N ALA A 164 -27.68 12.24 12.41
CA ALA A 164 -27.17 13.59 12.66
C ALA A 164 -25.83 13.58 13.40
N ALA A 165 -25.65 12.71 14.40
CA ALA A 165 -24.38 12.56 15.11
C ALA A 165 -23.26 12.07 14.20
N VAL A 166 -23.52 11.07 13.35
CA VAL A 166 -22.55 10.58 12.36
C VAL A 166 -22.18 11.69 11.37
N VAL A 167 -23.18 12.37 10.80
CA VAL A 167 -22.94 13.49 9.87
C VAL A 167 -22.15 14.60 10.56
N ALA A 168 -22.52 14.99 11.78
CA ALA A 168 -21.81 16.01 12.54
C ALA A 168 -20.36 15.63 12.85
N SER A 169 -20.04 14.35 13.05
CA SER A 169 -18.66 13.89 13.25
C SER A 169 -17.81 13.90 11.97
N ILE A 170 -18.45 13.79 10.80
CA ILE A 170 -17.75 13.81 9.50
C ILE A 170 -17.43 15.25 9.05
N VAL A 171 -18.27 16.24 9.39
CA VAL A 171 -18.08 17.63 8.95
C VAL A 171 -16.71 18.23 9.31
N PRO A 172 -16.17 18.06 10.53
CA PRO A 172 -14.81 18.52 10.86
C PRO A 172 -13.75 17.86 9.97
N GLY A 173 -13.90 16.56 9.68
CA GLY A 173 -13.01 15.84 8.80
C GLY A 173 -13.02 16.42 7.38
N ILE A 174 -14.19 16.61 6.79
CA ILE A 174 -14.32 17.24 5.46
C ILE A 174 -13.69 18.64 5.45
N THR A 175 -13.92 19.43 6.50
CA THR A 175 -13.37 20.80 6.59
C THR A 175 -11.84 20.79 6.68
N LEU A 176 -11.25 19.86 7.43
CA LEU A 176 -9.80 19.73 7.58
C LEU A 176 -9.14 19.20 6.30
N PHE A 177 -9.78 18.24 5.64
CA PHE A 177 -9.17 17.54 4.50
C PHE A 177 -9.49 18.17 3.14
N ARG A 178 -10.45 19.08 3.05
CA ARG A 178 -10.82 19.72 1.78
C ARG A 178 -9.67 20.47 1.08
N GLY A 179 -8.68 20.93 1.84
CA GLY A 179 -7.52 21.66 1.31
C GLY A 179 -6.31 20.77 0.99
N LEU A 180 -6.44 19.42 1.09
CA LEU A 180 -5.34 18.52 0.75
C LEU A 180 -5.19 18.27 -0.76
N ALA A 181 -6.26 18.46 -1.55
CA ALA A 181 -6.17 18.42 -3.00
C ALA A 181 -5.68 19.79 -3.50
N PRO A 182 -4.74 19.83 -4.45
CA PRO A 182 -4.38 21.08 -5.12
C PRO A 182 -5.61 21.69 -5.77
N GLU A 183 -5.73 23.02 -5.70
CA GLU A 183 -6.82 23.74 -6.37
C GLU A 183 -6.41 24.09 -7.81
N ASP A 184 -7.40 24.19 -8.69
CA ASP A 184 -7.19 24.72 -10.03
C ASP A 184 -6.65 26.15 -9.95
N SER A 185 -5.66 26.45 -10.76
CA SER A 185 -5.07 27.78 -10.83
C SER A 185 -4.76 28.14 -12.29
N PRO A 186 -4.53 29.42 -12.62
CA PRO A 186 -4.12 29.79 -13.97
C PRO A 186 -2.82 29.11 -14.44
N ALA A 187 -1.94 28.74 -13.51
CA ALA A 187 -0.72 28.00 -13.79
C ALA A 187 -0.95 26.48 -13.88
N ASN A 188 -1.98 25.96 -13.22
CA ASN A 188 -2.37 24.55 -13.22
C ASN A 188 -3.91 24.44 -13.26
N PRO A 189 -4.52 24.52 -14.46
CA PRO A 189 -5.98 24.55 -14.60
C PRO A 189 -6.68 23.23 -14.26
N HIS A 190 -5.91 22.16 -14.01
CA HIS A 190 -6.42 20.83 -13.62
C HIS A 190 -5.84 20.39 -12.27
N GLY A 191 -5.34 21.31 -11.45
CA GLY A 191 -4.66 21.01 -10.20
C GLY A 191 -5.53 20.27 -9.18
N GLY A 192 -6.85 20.44 -9.25
CA GLY A 192 -7.83 19.76 -8.39
C GLY A 192 -8.27 18.39 -8.88
N ASP A 193 -7.90 17.98 -10.08
CA ASP A 193 -8.30 16.70 -10.68
C ASP A 193 -7.15 15.68 -10.67
N PRO A 194 -7.12 14.75 -9.69
CA PRO A 194 -6.05 13.75 -9.60
C PRO A 194 -6.06 12.77 -10.78
N VAL A 195 -7.21 12.49 -11.39
CA VAL A 195 -7.30 11.60 -12.55
C VAL A 195 -6.61 12.26 -13.74
N TYR A 196 -6.91 13.54 -13.98
CA TYR A 196 -6.24 14.30 -15.04
C TYR A 196 -4.74 14.36 -14.83
N LEU A 197 -4.29 14.73 -13.63
CA LEU A 197 -2.87 14.86 -13.30
C LEU A 197 -2.09 13.56 -13.48
N LEU A 198 -2.69 12.42 -13.13
CA LEU A 198 -2.05 11.11 -13.24
C LEU A 198 -2.19 10.47 -14.63
N SER A 199 -3.16 10.93 -15.43
CA SER A 199 -3.31 10.51 -16.84
C SER A 199 -2.50 11.35 -17.83
N HIS A 200 -1.85 12.44 -17.35
CA HIS A 200 -1.03 13.32 -18.17
C HIS A 200 0.33 13.51 -17.52
N THR A 201 1.35 13.02 -18.20
CA THR A 201 2.74 13.14 -17.77
C THR A 201 3.55 13.98 -18.75
N MET A 202 4.84 14.12 -18.54
CA MET A 202 5.73 14.79 -19.51
C MET A 202 6.02 13.94 -20.75
N TRP A 203 5.60 12.66 -20.78
CA TRP A 203 5.77 11.81 -21.94
C TRP A 203 4.90 12.27 -23.12
N LYS A 204 5.50 12.32 -24.29
CA LYS A 204 4.83 12.62 -25.56
C LYS A 204 5.58 11.98 -26.72
N LYS A 205 4.96 11.90 -27.87
CA LYS A 205 5.60 11.32 -29.06
C LYS A 205 6.95 11.96 -29.35
N GLY A 206 7.98 11.13 -29.50
CA GLY A 206 9.34 11.53 -29.82
C GLY A 206 10.19 11.98 -28.60
N THR A 207 9.63 11.99 -27.39
CA THR A 207 10.43 12.27 -26.19
C THR A 207 11.44 11.16 -25.96
N ARG A 208 12.73 11.48 -25.89
CA ARG A 208 13.80 10.52 -25.60
C ARG A 208 13.73 10.02 -24.17
N LEU A 209 14.05 8.75 -24.00
CA LEU A 209 14.24 8.14 -22.70
C LEU A 209 15.66 8.45 -22.21
N VAL A 210 15.78 8.98 -20.99
CA VAL A 210 17.08 9.33 -20.40
C VAL A 210 17.29 8.61 -19.07
N HIS A 211 18.55 8.35 -18.72
CA HIS A 211 18.90 7.75 -17.44
C HIS A 211 18.56 8.66 -16.24
N ASP A 212 17.88 8.14 -15.23
CA ASP A 212 17.76 8.76 -13.92
C ASP A 212 19.02 8.46 -13.07
N PRO A 213 19.72 9.43 -12.49
CA PRO A 213 19.45 10.88 -12.48
C PRO A 213 20.29 11.68 -13.50
N THR A 214 21.03 11.04 -14.39
CA THR A 214 22.08 11.70 -15.20
C THR A 214 21.55 12.49 -16.40
N GLY A 215 20.32 12.23 -16.84
CA GLY A 215 19.73 12.86 -18.03
C GLY A 215 20.37 12.41 -19.36
N VAL A 216 21.23 11.38 -19.35
CA VAL A 216 21.88 10.88 -20.58
C VAL A 216 20.90 10.07 -21.40
N PRO A 217 20.69 10.40 -22.71
CA PRO A 217 19.81 9.65 -23.59
C PRO A 217 20.27 8.19 -23.76
N ILE A 218 19.30 7.29 -23.85
CA ILE A 218 19.51 5.83 -23.89
C ILE A 218 19.36 5.32 -25.32
N LYS A 219 20.36 4.62 -25.84
CA LYS A 219 20.23 3.84 -27.07
C LYS A 219 19.71 2.45 -26.76
N ALA A 220 18.95 1.88 -27.71
CA ALA A 220 18.47 0.50 -27.57
C ALA A 220 19.62 -0.51 -27.44
N SER A 221 20.78 -0.24 -28.07
CA SER A 221 22.00 -1.05 -27.97
C SER A 221 22.64 -1.08 -26.57
N ASP A 222 22.36 -0.06 -25.75
CA ASP A 222 23.01 0.10 -24.44
C ASP A 222 22.29 -0.71 -23.35
N ILE A 223 21.12 -1.24 -23.65
CA ILE A 223 20.31 -2.03 -22.70
C ILE A 223 20.61 -3.52 -22.93
N GLU A 224 21.26 -4.14 -21.98
CA GLU A 224 21.58 -5.57 -22.03
C GLU A 224 20.36 -6.43 -21.60
N ILE A 225 20.31 -7.68 -22.09
CA ILE A 225 19.28 -8.64 -21.67
C ILE A 225 19.42 -8.90 -20.17
N GLY A 226 18.29 -8.83 -19.45
CA GLY A 226 18.22 -8.99 -18.00
C GLY A 226 18.43 -7.70 -17.20
N SER A 227 18.70 -6.57 -17.86
CA SER A 227 18.83 -5.28 -17.18
C SER A 227 17.48 -4.67 -16.82
N ALA A 228 17.49 -3.88 -15.75
CA ALA A 228 16.38 -3.01 -15.34
C ALA A 228 16.94 -1.61 -15.08
N VAL A 229 16.47 -0.61 -15.80
CA VAL A 229 17.02 0.74 -15.81
C VAL A 229 15.94 1.75 -15.43
N HIS A 230 16.30 2.71 -14.57
CA HIS A 230 15.43 3.82 -14.19
C HIS A 230 15.53 4.93 -15.24
N VAL A 231 14.37 5.38 -15.71
CA VAL A 231 14.27 6.25 -16.86
C VAL A 231 13.34 7.42 -16.60
N LEU A 232 13.70 8.58 -17.13
CA LEU A 232 12.91 9.82 -17.13
C LEU A 232 12.70 10.30 -18.58
N PRO A 233 11.68 11.14 -18.82
CA PRO A 233 11.59 11.85 -20.09
C PRO A 233 12.70 12.90 -20.21
N GLU A 234 13.25 13.07 -21.39
CA GLU A 234 14.19 14.15 -21.68
C GLU A 234 13.59 15.51 -21.32
N GLY A 235 14.37 16.36 -20.67
CA GLY A 235 13.93 17.67 -20.15
C GLY A 235 13.34 17.63 -18.74
N LEU A 236 13.21 16.47 -18.11
CA LEU A 236 12.81 16.36 -16.70
C LEU A 236 14.05 16.34 -15.81
N MET A 237 14.63 17.50 -15.57
CA MET A 237 15.81 17.69 -14.72
C MET A 237 15.54 18.73 -13.64
N PRO A 238 16.21 18.65 -12.46
CA PRO A 238 15.95 19.55 -11.34
C PRO A 238 16.09 21.04 -11.68
N ASP A 239 17.01 21.36 -12.59
CA ASP A 239 17.32 22.75 -12.99
C ASP A 239 16.39 23.26 -14.12
N GLU A 240 15.60 22.37 -14.73
CA GLU A 240 14.78 22.70 -15.91
C GLU A 240 13.29 22.79 -15.58
N VAL A 241 12.84 22.11 -14.52
CA VAL A 241 11.41 21.99 -14.17
C VAL A 241 11.18 22.45 -12.74
N SER A 242 10.32 23.45 -12.54
CA SER A 242 10.01 23.99 -11.20
C SER A 242 9.37 22.94 -10.28
N ASP A 243 8.52 22.07 -10.83
CA ASP A 243 7.78 21.03 -10.13
C ASP A 243 8.41 19.65 -10.38
N TYR A 244 9.75 19.61 -10.42
CA TYR A 244 10.52 18.41 -10.77
C TYR A 244 10.12 17.17 -10.01
N LEU A 245 9.92 17.24 -8.70
CA LEU A 245 9.58 16.08 -7.89
C LEU A 245 8.17 15.56 -8.18
N ASP A 246 7.22 16.45 -8.42
CA ASP A 246 5.83 16.11 -8.74
C ASP A 246 5.74 15.45 -10.13
N GLU A 247 6.42 16.04 -11.13
CA GLU A 247 6.50 15.46 -12.47
C GLU A 247 7.26 14.12 -12.47
N LYS A 248 8.39 14.04 -11.74
CA LYS A 248 9.14 12.79 -11.58
C LYS A 248 8.29 11.70 -10.93
N ALA A 249 7.49 12.04 -9.91
CA ALA A 249 6.66 11.07 -9.20
C ALA A 249 5.64 10.36 -10.11
N LYS A 250 5.21 10.96 -11.20
CA LYS A 250 4.27 10.35 -12.16
C LYS A 250 4.91 9.89 -13.47
N ALA A 251 6.01 10.52 -13.91
CA ALA A 251 6.64 10.24 -15.19
C ALA A 251 7.73 9.15 -15.14
N ILE A 252 8.19 8.75 -13.95
CA ILE A 252 9.29 7.80 -13.82
C ILE A 252 8.91 6.40 -14.35
N VAL A 253 9.82 5.82 -15.13
CA VAL A 253 9.66 4.55 -15.83
C VAL A 253 10.73 3.56 -15.40
N LEU A 254 10.39 2.30 -15.37
CA LEU A 254 11.32 1.17 -15.33
C LEU A 254 11.39 0.53 -16.71
N LEU A 255 12.57 0.55 -17.31
CA LEU A 255 12.88 -0.07 -18.59
C LEU A 255 13.51 -1.43 -18.31
N VAL A 256 12.98 -2.48 -18.94
CA VAL A 256 13.49 -3.85 -18.76
C VAL A 256 13.74 -4.45 -20.13
N ARG A 257 14.83 -5.20 -20.31
CA ARG A 257 15.05 -6.02 -21.49
C ARG A 257 15.09 -7.50 -21.15
N MET A 258 14.34 -8.28 -21.89
CA MET A 258 14.30 -9.74 -21.79
C MET A 258 14.45 -10.40 -23.16
N PRO A 259 14.72 -11.72 -23.25
CA PRO A 259 14.67 -12.44 -24.52
C PRO A 259 13.30 -12.29 -25.19
N VAL A 260 13.30 -12.04 -26.50
CA VAL A 260 12.06 -11.77 -27.25
C VAL A 260 11.09 -12.94 -27.21
N ASP A 261 11.60 -14.17 -27.16
CA ASP A 261 10.83 -15.41 -27.08
C ASP A 261 10.14 -15.61 -25.71
N GLN A 262 10.55 -14.87 -24.68
CA GLN A 262 9.95 -14.87 -23.34
C GLN A 262 8.95 -13.71 -23.15
N LEU A 263 8.89 -12.77 -24.09
CA LEU A 263 7.96 -11.66 -24.03
C LEU A 263 6.61 -12.01 -24.67
N HIS A 264 5.54 -11.89 -23.91
CA HIS A 264 4.17 -12.22 -24.31
C HIS A 264 3.26 -10.99 -24.13
N PRO A 265 3.36 -9.98 -24.99
CA PRO A 265 2.61 -8.74 -24.84
C PRO A 265 1.10 -8.98 -24.90
N PRO A 266 0.30 -8.25 -24.12
CA PRO A 266 -1.15 -8.26 -24.24
C PRO A 266 -1.60 -7.83 -25.64
N LYS A 267 -2.76 -8.33 -26.04
CA LYS A 267 -3.36 -8.00 -27.35
C LYS A 267 -3.49 -6.49 -27.54
N GLY A 268 -2.95 -5.99 -28.65
CA GLY A 268 -2.93 -4.57 -29.00
C GLY A 268 -1.75 -3.78 -28.43
N LYS A 269 -0.85 -4.43 -27.70
CA LYS A 269 0.40 -3.83 -27.18
C LYS A 269 1.66 -4.45 -27.79
N GLU A 270 1.51 -5.22 -28.88
CA GLU A 270 2.61 -5.95 -29.54
C GLU A 270 3.70 -5.00 -30.08
N SER A 271 3.32 -3.78 -30.47
CA SER A 271 4.23 -2.74 -30.98
C SER A 271 4.69 -1.74 -29.92
N TRP A 272 4.39 -1.97 -28.62
CA TRP A 272 4.74 -1.04 -27.55
C TRP A 272 6.12 -1.26 -26.95
N GLY A 273 6.90 -2.16 -27.50
CA GLY A 273 8.27 -2.47 -27.12
C GLY A 273 9.19 -2.55 -28.34
N TYR A 274 10.49 -2.72 -28.11
CA TYR A 274 11.49 -2.85 -29.14
C TYR A 274 12.52 -3.92 -28.76
N ASP A 275 12.69 -4.98 -29.54
CA ASP A 275 13.70 -6.03 -29.37
C ASP A 275 13.83 -6.55 -27.91
N GLY A 276 12.70 -6.94 -27.34
CA GLY A 276 12.63 -7.41 -25.95
C GLY A 276 12.72 -6.31 -24.88
N ILE A 277 12.83 -5.04 -25.28
CA ILE A 277 12.81 -3.88 -24.39
C ILE A 277 11.37 -3.43 -24.19
N VAL A 278 10.93 -3.33 -22.94
CA VAL A 278 9.60 -2.84 -22.53
C VAL A 278 9.75 -1.81 -21.41
N ALA A 279 8.84 -0.86 -21.36
CA ALA A 279 8.87 0.26 -20.43
C ALA A 279 7.56 0.32 -19.63
N PHE A 280 7.64 0.28 -18.32
CA PHE A 280 6.48 0.34 -17.43
C PHE A 280 6.60 1.50 -16.44
N SER A 281 5.45 2.08 -16.09
CA SER A 281 5.42 3.03 -14.97
C SER A 281 6.04 2.40 -13.72
N LYS A 282 6.95 3.12 -13.09
CA LYS A 282 7.55 2.68 -11.83
C LYS A 282 6.62 2.91 -10.62
N VAL A 283 5.47 3.51 -10.83
CA VAL A 283 4.51 3.87 -9.78
C VAL A 283 3.54 2.71 -9.56
N CYS A 284 3.61 2.09 -8.39
CA CYS A 284 2.76 0.95 -8.04
C CYS A 284 1.27 1.32 -8.06
N THR A 285 0.47 0.48 -8.71
CA THR A 285 -0.98 0.67 -8.83
C THR A 285 -1.77 0.39 -7.55
N HIS A 286 -1.10 0.01 -6.45
CA HIS A 286 -1.73 -0.11 -5.13
C HIS A 286 -1.87 1.27 -4.45
N VAL A 287 -0.75 1.88 -4.03
CA VAL A 287 -0.72 3.19 -3.34
C VAL A 287 0.41 4.12 -3.81
N GLY A 288 0.99 3.89 -4.99
CA GLY A 288 1.95 4.79 -5.60
C GLY A 288 3.41 4.59 -5.18
N CYS A 289 3.76 3.54 -4.44
CA CYS A 289 5.15 3.26 -4.10
C CYS A 289 5.99 2.94 -5.34
N PRO A 290 7.29 3.27 -5.37
CA PRO A 290 8.15 2.93 -6.50
C PRO A 290 8.42 1.42 -6.56
N VAL A 291 8.08 0.78 -7.67
CA VAL A 291 8.44 -0.61 -7.97
C VAL A 291 9.88 -0.64 -8.47
N ALA A 292 10.74 -1.46 -7.85
CA ALA A 292 12.17 -1.41 -8.16
C ALA A 292 12.90 -2.76 -8.13
N LEU A 293 12.32 -3.78 -7.53
CA LEU A 293 12.97 -5.08 -7.38
C LEU A 293 12.59 -5.96 -8.57
N TYR A 294 13.56 -6.17 -9.47
CA TYR A 294 13.39 -7.01 -10.66
C TYR A 294 14.09 -8.35 -10.47
N GLU A 295 13.35 -9.43 -10.63
CA GLU A 295 13.85 -10.79 -10.68
C GLU A 295 14.01 -11.23 -12.13
N GLN A 296 15.26 -11.39 -12.55
CA GLN A 296 15.60 -11.66 -13.94
C GLN A 296 15.11 -13.03 -14.44
N GLN A 297 15.09 -14.05 -13.57
CA GLN A 297 14.74 -15.43 -13.96
C GLN A 297 13.25 -15.61 -14.25
N THR A 298 12.41 -14.93 -13.50
CA THR A 298 10.94 -15.03 -13.59
C THR A 298 10.31 -13.85 -14.33
N HIS A 299 11.10 -12.79 -14.60
CA HIS A 299 10.64 -11.52 -15.12
C HIS A 299 9.60 -10.82 -14.22
N HIS A 300 9.70 -11.04 -12.90
CA HIS A 300 8.81 -10.43 -11.93
C HIS A 300 9.38 -9.11 -11.41
N LEU A 301 8.49 -8.14 -11.25
CA LEU A 301 8.74 -6.91 -10.51
C LEU A 301 8.04 -6.96 -9.16
N LEU A 302 8.76 -6.67 -8.09
CA LEU A 302 8.22 -6.61 -6.74
C LEU A 302 8.17 -5.16 -6.24
N CYS A 303 7.01 -4.75 -5.74
CA CYS A 303 6.86 -3.52 -4.98
C CYS A 303 7.27 -3.78 -3.52
N PRO A 304 8.29 -3.08 -2.98
CA PRO A 304 8.82 -3.37 -1.64
C PRO A 304 7.86 -2.98 -0.50
N CYS A 305 6.90 -2.08 -0.75
CA CYS A 305 6.04 -1.55 0.31
C CYS A 305 5.01 -2.57 0.81
N HIS A 306 4.24 -3.16 -0.10
CA HIS A 306 3.17 -4.11 0.24
C HIS A 306 3.23 -5.39 -0.61
N GLN A 307 4.41 -5.64 -1.22
CA GLN A 307 4.75 -6.89 -1.91
C GLN A 307 3.84 -7.24 -3.10
N SER A 308 3.27 -6.24 -3.79
CA SER A 308 2.61 -6.50 -5.07
C SER A 308 3.64 -6.98 -6.09
N GLN A 309 3.37 -8.10 -6.76
CA GLN A 309 4.20 -8.68 -7.80
C GLN A 309 3.54 -8.52 -9.17
N PHE A 310 4.36 -8.23 -10.17
CA PHE A 310 3.93 -7.98 -11.53
C PHE A 310 4.79 -8.79 -12.51
N ASP A 311 4.17 -9.48 -13.46
CA ASP A 311 4.87 -10.19 -14.53
C ASP A 311 5.09 -9.26 -15.72
N VAL A 312 6.31 -8.76 -15.89
CA VAL A 312 6.65 -7.85 -17.01
C VAL A 312 6.66 -8.54 -18.36
N SER A 313 6.81 -9.86 -18.39
CA SER A 313 6.74 -10.60 -19.64
C SER A 313 5.32 -10.63 -20.24
N ARG A 314 4.30 -10.38 -19.41
CA ARG A 314 2.87 -10.38 -19.77
C ARG A 314 2.20 -9.02 -19.54
N GLY A 315 2.88 -7.94 -19.88
CA GLY A 315 2.33 -6.59 -19.76
C GLY A 315 2.19 -6.10 -18.31
N ALA A 316 3.06 -6.56 -17.43
CA ALA A 316 3.07 -6.28 -16.00
C ALA A 316 1.76 -6.65 -15.29
N GLU A 317 1.13 -7.76 -15.68
CA GLU A 317 -0.05 -8.29 -14.98
C GLU A 317 0.26 -8.58 -13.51
N VAL A 318 -0.75 -8.44 -12.66
CA VAL A 318 -0.59 -8.63 -11.22
C VAL A 318 -0.66 -10.10 -10.88
N LEU A 319 0.42 -10.64 -10.32
CA LEU A 319 0.50 -12.02 -9.85
C LEU A 319 0.08 -12.17 -8.40
N PHE A 320 0.52 -11.24 -7.55
CA PHE A 320 0.34 -11.31 -6.11
C PHE A 320 0.21 -9.91 -5.49
N GLY A 321 -0.38 -9.85 -4.30
CA GLY A 321 -0.44 -8.63 -3.50
C GLY A 321 -1.63 -7.72 -3.80
N PRO A 322 -1.68 -6.54 -3.17
CA PRO A 322 -2.88 -5.71 -3.16
C PRO A 322 -3.08 -4.83 -4.39
N ALA A 323 -2.13 -4.78 -5.34
CA ALA A 323 -2.31 -4.01 -6.56
C ALA A 323 -3.53 -4.49 -7.35
N ALA A 324 -4.38 -3.57 -7.78
CA ALA A 324 -5.66 -3.91 -8.41
C ALA A 324 -5.57 -4.10 -9.93
N ARG A 325 -4.54 -3.54 -10.56
CA ARG A 325 -4.34 -3.56 -12.02
C ARG A 325 -2.85 -3.65 -12.39
N PRO A 326 -2.53 -4.02 -13.65
CA PRO A 326 -1.16 -3.99 -14.17
C PRO A 326 -0.51 -2.62 -14.02
N LEU A 327 0.82 -2.58 -14.08
CA LEU A 327 1.54 -1.32 -14.25
C LEU A 327 1.27 -0.76 -15.64
N PRO A 328 0.95 0.54 -15.79
CA PRO A 328 0.83 1.17 -17.09
C PRO A 328 2.10 1.01 -17.93
N GLN A 329 1.96 0.56 -19.17
CA GLN A 329 3.06 0.44 -20.11
C GLN A 329 3.21 1.74 -20.92
N LEU A 330 4.43 2.25 -21.00
CA LEU A 330 4.78 3.33 -21.92
C LEU A 330 5.10 2.75 -23.29
N PRO A 331 4.38 3.13 -24.37
CA PRO A 331 4.74 2.72 -25.71
C PRO A 331 6.06 3.36 -26.16
N ILE A 332 7.02 2.53 -26.59
CA ILE A 332 8.35 2.99 -27.00
C ILE A 332 8.69 2.53 -28.42
N GLU A 333 9.54 3.29 -29.07
CA GLU A 333 10.14 2.97 -30.37
C GLU A 333 11.60 3.44 -30.40
N VAL A 334 12.28 3.23 -31.50
CA VAL A 334 13.66 3.68 -31.70
C VAL A 334 13.68 4.72 -32.81
N ASP A 335 14.35 5.87 -32.58
CA ASP A 335 14.53 6.91 -33.56
C ASP A 335 15.60 6.53 -34.62
N ALA A 336 15.76 7.39 -35.64
CA ALA A 336 16.74 7.16 -36.70
C ALA A 336 18.20 7.12 -36.23
N GLU A 337 18.49 7.63 -35.05
CA GLU A 337 19.83 7.69 -34.42
C GLU A 337 20.08 6.52 -33.47
N GLY A 338 19.05 5.65 -33.25
CA GLY A 338 19.13 4.48 -32.38
C GLY A 338 18.75 4.75 -30.94
N TYR A 339 18.21 5.93 -30.61
CA TYR A 339 17.75 6.24 -29.26
C TYR A 339 16.33 5.73 -29.01
N LEU A 340 16.07 5.31 -27.79
CA LEU A 340 14.72 4.97 -27.34
C LEU A 340 13.90 6.25 -27.16
N VAL A 341 12.71 6.26 -27.76
CA VAL A 341 11.75 7.38 -27.70
C VAL A 341 10.35 6.87 -27.36
N ALA A 342 9.56 7.70 -26.71
CA ALA A 342 8.16 7.38 -26.47
C ALA A 342 7.32 7.57 -27.75
N GLN A 343 6.39 6.67 -28.01
CA GLN A 343 5.40 6.80 -29.10
C GLN A 343 4.26 7.73 -28.70
N SER A 344 3.93 7.80 -27.40
CA SER A 344 2.87 8.62 -26.80
C SER A 344 3.11 8.75 -25.31
N ASP A 345 2.21 9.43 -24.60
CA ASP A 345 2.06 9.28 -23.14
C ASP A 345 1.46 7.92 -22.78
N PHE A 346 1.37 7.61 -21.50
CA PHE A 346 0.63 6.45 -21.01
C PHE A 346 -0.84 6.51 -21.46
N HIS A 347 -1.40 5.35 -21.80
CA HIS A 347 -2.81 5.25 -22.19
C HIS A 347 -3.73 5.02 -20.98
N GLU A 348 -3.15 4.88 -19.79
CA GLU A 348 -3.83 4.64 -18.54
C GLU A 348 -3.22 5.55 -17.49
N PRO A 349 -3.98 6.07 -16.51
CA PRO A 349 -3.43 6.86 -15.42
C PRO A 349 -2.36 6.09 -14.64
N VAL A 350 -1.31 6.75 -14.19
CA VAL A 350 -0.26 6.14 -13.38
C VAL A 350 -0.67 6.07 -11.89
N GLY A 351 -0.12 5.11 -11.16
CA GLY A 351 -0.34 4.99 -9.72
C GLY A 351 -1.66 4.29 -9.32
N PRO A 352 -2.21 4.60 -8.14
CA PRO A 352 -3.40 3.93 -7.59
C PRO A 352 -4.63 4.03 -8.49
N SER A 353 -5.50 3.00 -8.46
CA SER A 353 -6.64 2.87 -9.38
C SER A 353 -8.02 3.03 -8.72
N PHE A 354 -8.08 3.55 -7.49
CA PHE A 354 -9.35 3.60 -6.75
C PHE A 354 -10.38 4.58 -7.34
N TRP A 355 -9.95 5.58 -8.09
CA TRP A 355 -10.85 6.54 -8.78
C TRP A 355 -11.28 6.10 -10.18
N GLU A 356 -10.72 5.03 -10.74
CA GLU A 356 -11.09 4.49 -12.06
C GLU A 356 -12.20 3.43 -11.99
N ARG A 357 -12.62 3.06 -10.80
CA ARG A 357 -13.66 2.04 -10.60
C ARG A 357 -15.02 2.70 -10.61
N HIS A 358 -15.69 2.58 -11.73
CA HIS A 358 -17.09 2.95 -11.92
C HIS A 358 -18.02 1.77 -11.64
#